data_96a735e16328da1db0773f835bb61419
#
_entry.id   96a735e16328da1db0773f835bb61419
#
_cell.length_a   1.000
_cell.length_b   1.000
_cell.length_c   1.000
_cell.angle_alpha   90.00
_cell.angle_beta   90.00
_cell.angle_gamma   90.00
#
_symmetry.space_group_name_H-M   'P 1'
#
loop_
_entity.id
_entity.type
_entity.pdbx_description
1 polymer ?
#
loop_
_entity_poly.entity_id
_entity_poly.type
_entity_poly.pdbx_seq_one_letter_code
_entity_poly.pdbx_strand_id
1 'polypeptide(L)'
;MRKSLLIIGLTTIACLTPAHSESGMGWVSYPGGEGPGKGKHVVLLAGDEEYRSEEAMPMLAKILSQHHGFKCTVLFSADPDGTINPNLGTSLGQPEALASADAIVMSLRFRKWADEAMKYFDDAIQRGIPVIALRTSTHAFQLPPTSGFKHYNQFGKKVLGESWVTHWGKHKAEATRGVIESANRENPLLRGVTDVFGDSDVYEAYPPADAVILLRGQVLKGMNPADPAADHEKTRATDKQKQGVNDPMMPVAWTREVKNSSDKTNKILCTTMGAATDLASEGLRRLVVNGVFWGLGLEIPVKAEVTPVGEFVPSKYSFDAFKKGTQAADYEPAK
;
A
#
# COMPACT_ATOMS: atom_id res chain seq x y z
N MET A 1 5.35 52.83 54.17
CA MET A 1 4.52 52.74 52.97
C MET A 1 5.12 51.72 52.04
N ARG A 2 4.58 50.48 52.01
CA ARG A 2 5.04 49.41 51.08
C ARG A 2 4.14 49.43 49.86
N LYS A 3 4.71 49.64 48.68
CA LYS A 3 4.02 49.54 47.39
C LYS A 3 4.04 48.09 46.92
N SER A 4 2.88 47.43 46.91
CA SER A 4 2.74 46.12 46.26
C SER A 4 2.62 46.27 44.77
N LEU A 5 3.51 45.63 44.04
CA LEU A 5 3.49 45.58 42.57
C LEU A 5 2.65 44.33 42.18
N LEU A 6 1.52 44.59 41.53
CA LEU A 6 0.64 43.54 40.98
C LEU A 6 1.16 43.16 39.57
N ILE A 7 1.70 41.97 39.41
CA ILE A 7 2.12 41.40 38.11
C ILE A 7 0.90 40.67 37.54
N ILE A 8 0.28 41.25 36.51
CA ILE A 8 -0.76 40.59 35.73
C ILE A 8 -0.06 39.73 34.69
N GLY A 9 -0.05 38.40 34.90
CA GLY A 9 0.39 37.45 33.91
C GLY A 9 -0.62 37.34 32.77
N LEU A 10 -0.24 37.76 31.57
CA LEU A 10 -1.01 37.55 30.34
C LEU A 10 -0.80 36.09 29.91
N THR A 11 -1.79 35.24 30.16
CA THR A 11 -1.80 33.85 29.62
C THR A 11 -2.29 33.90 28.18
N THR A 12 -1.38 33.84 27.23
CA THR A 12 -1.74 33.65 25.80
C THR A 12 -2.28 32.25 25.61
N ILE A 13 -3.58 32.11 25.45
CA ILE A 13 -4.22 30.89 24.96
C ILE A 13 -3.90 30.80 23.47
N ALA A 14 -2.95 29.92 23.13
CA ALA A 14 -2.73 29.55 21.74
C ALA A 14 -3.97 28.78 21.28
N CYS A 15 -4.79 29.42 20.44
CA CYS A 15 -5.87 28.77 19.74
C CYS A 15 -5.24 27.79 18.74
N LEU A 16 -5.16 26.50 19.08
CA LEU A 16 -4.81 25.45 18.15
C LEU A 16 -5.94 25.31 17.15
N THR A 17 -5.80 25.92 15.97
CA THR A 17 -6.68 25.62 14.84
C THR A 17 -6.54 24.15 14.52
N PRO A 18 -7.65 23.40 14.35
CA PRO A 18 -7.57 22.01 13.93
C PRO A 18 -6.83 21.92 12.60
N ALA A 19 -5.88 21.01 12.49
CA ALA A 19 -5.18 20.77 11.24
C ALA A 19 -6.20 20.27 10.20
N HIS A 20 -6.25 20.94 9.04
CA HIS A 20 -7.13 20.57 7.93
C HIS A 20 -6.37 19.71 6.92
N SER A 21 -7.12 18.92 6.14
CA SER A 21 -6.58 18.27 4.96
C SER A 21 -6.15 19.32 3.95
N GLU A 22 -5.06 19.05 3.24
CA GLU A 22 -4.48 19.94 2.23
C GLU A 22 -4.26 19.13 0.96
N SER A 23 -4.42 19.75 -0.20
CA SER A 23 -4.13 19.14 -1.49
C SER A 23 -3.40 20.10 -2.41
N GLY A 24 -2.75 19.53 -3.43
CA GLY A 24 -2.08 20.26 -4.49
C GLY A 24 -2.01 19.40 -5.75
N MET A 25 -1.24 19.83 -6.73
CA MET A 25 -1.11 19.07 -7.99
C MET A 25 -0.54 17.68 -7.73
N GLY A 26 -1.39 16.66 -7.90
CA GLY A 26 -1.02 15.26 -7.77
C GLY A 26 -0.76 14.77 -6.33
N TRP A 27 -1.26 15.46 -5.30
CA TRP A 27 -1.16 14.98 -3.93
C TRP A 27 -2.29 15.46 -3.03
N VAL A 28 -2.61 14.67 -1.99
CA VAL A 28 -3.51 15.06 -0.89
C VAL A 28 -2.93 14.59 0.43
N SER A 29 -3.02 15.43 1.47
CA SER A 29 -2.55 15.12 2.82
C SER A 29 -3.71 15.16 3.81
N TYR A 30 -3.75 14.17 4.68
CA TYR A 30 -4.68 14.05 5.80
C TYR A 30 -3.91 14.28 7.08
N PRO A 31 -4.34 15.20 7.94
CA PRO A 31 -3.64 15.49 9.19
C PRO A 31 -3.65 14.27 10.10
N GLY A 32 -2.59 14.09 10.85
CA GLY A 32 -2.60 13.17 11.97
C GLY A 32 -3.48 13.68 13.10
N GLY A 33 -3.91 12.77 13.97
CA GLY A 33 -4.73 13.09 15.12
C GLY A 33 -4.27 12.35 16.37
N GLU A 34 -5.16 12.25 17.34
CA GLU A 34 -4.95 11.38 18.49
C GLU A 34 -5.08 9.91 18.06
N GLY A 35 -4.25 9.07 18.64
CA GLY A 35 -4.25 7.63 18.37
C GLY A 35 -2.84 7.04 18.37
N PRO A 36 -2.73 5.73 18.14
CA PRO A 36 -1.44 5.03 18.14
C PRO A 36 -0.43 5.55 17.10
N GLY A 37 -0.93 6.13 16.01
CA GLY A 37 -0.12 6.69 14.92
C GLY A 37 0.28 8.15 15.11
N LYS A 38 -0.05 8.77 16.25
CA LYS A 38 0.26 10.18 16.51
C LYS A 38 1.75 10.48 16.32
N GLY A 39 2.04 11.50 15.54
CA GLY A 39 3.42 11.93 15.25
C GLY A 39 4.13 11.09 14.18
N LYS A 40 3.46 10.08 13.58
CA LYS A 40 3.98 9.28 12.49
C LYS A 40 3.39 9.71 11.15
N HIS A 41 4.23 9.72 10.10
CA HIS A 41 3.85 10.09 8.75
C HIS A 41 3.92 8.88 7.82
N VAL A 42 2.79 8.49 7.26
CA VAL A 42 2.68 7.44 6.24
C VAL A 42 2.51 8.10 4.87
N VAL A 43 3.41 7.80 3.92
CA VAL A 43 3.27 8.24 2.53
C VAL A 43 2.71 7.09 1.70
N LEU A 44 1.63 7.35 0.97
CA LEU A 44 0.96 6.37 0.13
C LEU A 44 1.19 6.71 -1.35
N LEU A 45 1.71 5.77 -2.12
CA LEU A 45 2.08 5.96 -3.52
C LEU A 45 1.06 5.29 -4.44
N ALA A 46 0.33 6.09 -5.21
CA ALA A 46 -0.65 5.66 -6.20
C ALA A 46 -0.10 5.83 -7.61
N GLY A 47 0.21 4.71 -8.29
CA GLY A 47 0.81 4.74 -9.62
C GLY A 47 0.63 3.41 -10.35
N ASP A 48 -0.59 2.90 -10.40
CA ASP A 48 -0.96 1.70 -11.13
C ASP A 48 -2.10 2.04 -12.10
N GLU A 49 -1.87 1.86 -13.37
CA GLU A 49 -2.82 2.23 -14.42
C GLU A 49 -3.95 1.21 -14.63
N GLU A 50 -3.88 0.03 -13.99
CA GLU A 50 -4.90 -1.01 -14.14
C GLU A 50 -5.78 -1.18 -12.90
N TYR A 51 -5.17 -1.25 -11.69
CA TYR A 51 -5.84 -1.73 -10.48
C TYR A 51 -6.40 -0.64 -9.58
N ARG A 52 -6.61 0.58 -10.10
CA ARG A 52 -7.29 1.70 -9.40
C ARG A 52 -6.59 2.11 -8.10
N SER A 53 -5.25 2.18 -8.13
CA SER A 53 -4.47 2.66 -6.99
C SER A 53 -4.88 4.07 -6.54
N GLU A 54 -5.35 4.91 -7.47
CA GLU A 54 -5.84 6.27 -7.23
C GLU A 54 -7.13 6.31 -6.39
N GLU A 55 -7.89 5.21 -6.35
CA GLU A 55 -9.06 5.07 -5.47
C GLU A 55 -8.68 4.40 -4.13
N ALA A 56 -7.78 3.42 -4.19
CA ALA A 56 -7.37 2.60 -3.05
C ALA A 56 -6.54 3.38 -2.02
N MET A 57 -5.55 4.16 -2.48
CA MET A 57 -4.62 4.84 -1.57
C MET A 57 -5.30 5.94 -0.75
N PRO A 58 -6.17 6.81 -1.28
CA PRO A 58 -6.91 7.77 -0.47
C PRO A 58 -7.83 7.13 0.56
N MET A 59 -8.48 6.01 0.23
CA MET A 59 -9.31 5.27 1.18
C MET A 59 -8.48 4.74 2.35
N LEU A 60 -7.33 4.11 2.09
CA LEU A 60 -6.42 3.64 3.13
C LEU A 60 -5.84 4.80 3.97
N ALA A 61 -5.49 5.92 3.33
CA ALA A 61 -4.99 7.11 4.00
C ALA A 61 -6.01 7.68 4.98
N LYS A 62 -7.29 7.76 4.60
CA LYS A 62 -8.38 8.19 5.48
C LYS A 62 -8.54 7.25 6.69
N ILE A 63 -8.50 5.94 6.48
CA ILE A 63 -8.54 4.94 7.57
C ILE A 63 -7.38 5.17 8.54
N LEU A 64 -6.14 5.23 8.04
CA LEU A 64 -4.95 5.40 8.85
C LEU A 64 -4.97 6.73 9.62
N SER A 65 -5.42 7.82 8.97
CA SER A 65 -5.49 9.13 9.58
C SER A 65 -6.61 9.21 10.63
N GLN A 66 -7.84 8.87 10.26
CA GLN A 66 -9.00 9.16 11.12
C GLN A 66 -9.23 8.13 12.21
N HIS A 67 -8.94 6.84 11.94
CA HIS A 67 -9.11 5.81 12.98
C HIS A 67 -7.85 5.59 13.83
N HIS A 68 -6.67 5.93 13.29
CA HIS A 68 -5.41 5.57 13.96
C HIS A 68 -4.48 6.76 14.24
N GLY A 69 -4.83 7.97 13.79
CA GLY A 69 -4.10 9.20 14.13
C GLY A 69 -2.81 9.43 13.33
N PHE A 70 -2.54 8.65 12.28
CA PHE A 70 -1.38 8.89 11.41
C PHE A 70 -1.56 10.15 10.56
N LYS A 71 -0.50 10.97 10.41
CA LYS A 71 -0.43 11.85 9.25
C LYS A 71 -0.28 11.00 8.00
N CYS A 72 -1.08 11.25 6.96
CA CYS A 72 -1.01 10.51 5.70
C CYS A 72 -0.90 11.47 4.51
N THR A 73 0.00 11.19 3.57
CA THR A 73 0.07 11.92 2.30
C THR A 73 0.01 10.93 1.16
N VAL A 74 -0.97 11.10 0.26
CA VAL A 74 -1.10 10.31 -0.96
C VAL A 74 -0.48 11.05 -2.11
N LEU A 75 0.43 10.40 -2.83
CA LEU A 75 1.09 10.92 -4.02
C LEU A 75 0.56 10.18 -5.24
N PHE A 76 0.06 10.91 -6.22
CA PHE A 76 -0.49 10.38 -7.46
C PHE A 76 0.44 10.62 -8.64
N SER A 77 0.25 9.83 -9.71
CA SER A 77 0.63 10.25 -11.05
C SER A 77 -0.39 11.25 -11.56
N ALA A 78 0.03 12.43 -12.00
CA ALA A 78 -0.86 13.49 -12.47
C ALA A 78 -0.30 14.19 -13.70
N ASP A 79 -1.19 14.65 -14.54
CA ASP A 79 -0.90 15.52 -15.68
C ASP A 79 -0.45 16.92 -15.18
N PRO A 80 0.16 17.75 -16.06
CA PRO A 80 0.64 19.08 -15.65
C PRO A 80 -0.44 20.05 -15.14
N ASP A 81 -1.70 19.79 -15.44
CA ASP A 81 -2.85 20.54 -14.92
C ASP A 81 -3.35 20.05 -13.55
N GLY A 82 -2.70 19.03 -12.97
CA GLY A 82 -3.04 18.41 -11.70
C GLY A 82 -4.08 17.27 -11.80
N THR A 83 -4.62 17.01 -12.99
CA THR A 83 -5.54 15.88 -13.20
C THR A 83 -4.83 14.55 -12.95
N ILE A 84 -5.42 13.70 -12.12
CA ILE A 84 -4.87 12.37 -11.83
C ILE A 84 -4.90 11.51 -13.09
N ASN A 85 -3.73 11.04 -13.49
CA ASN A 85 -3.54 10.20 -14.67
C ASN A 85 -2.60 9.03 -14.34
N PRO A 86 -3.13 7.85 -13.98
CA PRO A 86 -2.32 6.68 -13.66
C PRO A 86 -1.44 6.20 -14.83
N ASN A 87 -1.79 6.54 -16.07
CA ASN A 87 -1.00 6.17 -17.25
C ASN A 87 0.30 6.96 -17.38
N LEU A 88 0.41 8.12 -16.74
CA LEU A 88 1.62 8.94 -16.79
C LEU A 88 2.71 8.37 -15.86
N GLY A 89 3.40 7.34 -16.32
CA GLY A 89 4.40 6.61 -15.54
C GLY A 89 5.62 7.41 -15.10
N THR A 90 5.84 8.60 -15.64
CA THR A 90 6.96 9.49 -15.31
C THR A 90 6.62 10.48 -14.20
N SER A 91 5.35 10.64 -13.85
CA SER A 91 4.88 11.61 -12.86
C SER A 91 4.79 10.99 -11.45
N LEU A 92 5.18 11.78 -10.45
CA LEU A 92 4.91 11.59 -9.03
C LEU A 92 4.67 12.97 -8.42
N GLY A 93 3.45 13.19 -7.92
CA GLY A 93 3.13 14.44 -7.23
C GLY A 93 3.92 14.55 -5.92
N GLN A 94 4.50 15.71 -5.65
CA GLN A 94 5.17 16.07 -4.40
C GLN A 94 6.12 14.99 -3.81
N PRO A 95 7.14 14.52 -4.55
CA PRO A 95 8.06 13.47 -4.06
C PRO A 95 8.77 13.85 -2.76
N GLU A 96 8.90 15.15 -2.44
CA GLU A 96 9.49 15.70 -1.22
C GLU A 96 8.81 15.20 0.06
N ALA A 97 7.54 14.79 -0.01
CA ALA A 97 6.82 14.21 1.14
C ALA A 97 7.51 12.95 1.67
N LEU A 98 8.22 12.22 0.81
CA LEU A 98 9.01 11.04 1.20
C LEU A 98 10.16 11.37 2.16
N ALA A 99 10.65 12.61 2.19
CA ALA A 99 11.73 13.02 3.10
C ALA A 99 11.33 12.88 4.58
N SER A 100 10.05 13.08 4.91
CA SER A 100 9.52 12.95 6.27
C SER A 100 8.72 11.66 6.51
N ALA A 101 8.71 10.74 5.54
CA ALA A 101 7.98 9.48 5.69
C ALA A 101 8.60 8.59 6.78
N ASP A 102 7.76 8.08 7.68
CA ASP A 102 8.09 6.99 8.62
C ASP A 102 7.74 5.62 8.02
N ALA A 103 6.79 5.55 7.08
CA ALA A 103 6.41 4.33 6.36
C ALA A 103 5.92 4.66 4.94
N ILE A 104 6.06 3.69 4.03
CA ILE A 104 5.49 3.76 2.68
C ILE A 104 4.45 2.65 2.52
N VAL A 105 3.26 3.01 1.98
CA VAL A 105 2.31 2.08 1.38
C VAL A 105 2.30 2.32 -0.12
N MET A 106 2.46 1.29 -0.94
CA MET A 106 2.60 1.51 -2.38
C MET A 106 1.75 0.53 -3.21
N SER A 107 1.15 1.07 -4.27
CA SER A 107 0.55 0.32 -5.37
C SER A 107 1.04 0.96 -6.68
N LEU A 108 2.12 0.41 -7.19
CA LEU A 108 2.87 0.97 -8.32
C LEU A 108 3.05 -0.08 -9.42
N ARG A 109 3.09 0.37 -10.69
CA ARG A 109 3.34 -0.49 -11.84
C ARG A 109 4.19 0.23 -12.88
N PHE A 110 5.38 -0.32 -13.20
CA PHE A 110 6.28 0.14 -14.26
C PHE A 110 6.56 1.65 -14.28
N ARG A 111 6.72 2.26 -13.07
CA ARG A 111 7.03 3.70 -12.98
C ARG A 111 8.42 4.01 -13.54
N LYS A 112 8.50 5.17 -14.20
CA LYS A 112 9.69 5.70 -14.89
C LYS A 112 10.01 7.08 -14.37
N TRP A 113 9.97 7.25 -13.04
CA TRP A 113 10.22 8.54 -12.40
C TRP A 113 11.61 9.08 -12.74
N ALA A 114 11.73 10.40 -12.83
CA ALA A 114 13.01 11.08 -12.97
C ALA A 114 13.90 10.84 -11.75
N ASP A 115 15.22 10.95 -11.92
CA ASP A 115 16.18 10.67 -10.86
C ASP A 115 16.00 11.58 -9.64
N GLU A 116 15.48 12.80 -9.81
CA GLU A 116 15.16 13.72 -8.72
C GLU A 116 14.05 13.14 -7.81
N ALA A 117 12.99 12.58 -8.38
CA ALA A 117 11.93 11.93 -7.62
C ALA A 117 12.40 10.59 -7.03
N MET A 118 13.17 9.81 -7.81
CA MET A 118 13.76 8.56 -7.34
C MET A 118 14.70 8.75 -6.16
N LYS A 119 15.40 9.89 -6.09
CA LYS A 119 16.27 10.21 -4.96
C LYS A 119 15.51 10.28 -3.64
N TYR A 120 14.33 10.90 -3.61
CA TYR A 120 13.50 10.92 -2.39
C TYR A 120 13.04 9.53 -1.97
N PHE A 121 12.69 8.68 -2.96
CA PHE A 121 12.34 7.30 -2.69
C PHE A 121 13.53 6.50 -2.16
N ASP A 122 14.70 6.61 -2.80
CA ASP A 122 15.93 5.96 -2.35
C ASP A 122 16.33 6.42 -0.94
N ASP A 123 16.36 7.72 -0.68
CA ASP A 123 16.70 8.27 0.64
C ASP A 123 15.75 7.71 1.73
N ALA A 124 14.46 7.55 1.42
CA ALA A 124 13.50 6.93 2.33
C ALA A 124 13.83 5.45 2.59
N ILE A 125 14.11 4.68 1.55
CA ILE A 125 14.52 3.27 1.67
C ILE A 125 15.81 3.15 2.47
N GLN A 126 16.81 4.01 2.21
CA GLN A 126 18.10 3.99 2.91
C GLN A 126 17.99 4.34 4.40
N ARG A 127 16.96 5.07 4.82
CA ARG A 127 16.65 5.28 6.25
C ARG A 127 16.15 4.02 6.95
N GLY A 128 15.79 2.96 6.20
CA GLY A 128 15.28 1.70 6.77
C GLY A 128 13.79 1.75 7.09
N ILE A 129 13.01 2.65 6.48
CA ILE A 129 11.58 2.73 6.74
C ILE A 129 10.84 1.50 6.20
N PRO A 130 9.72 1.09 6.84
CA PRO A 130 8.92 -0.04 6.38
C PRO A 130 8.19 0.27 5.07
N VAL A 131 8.00 -0.79 4.27
CA VAL A 131 7.27 -0.74 3.00
C VAL A 131 6.15 -1.77 3.00
N ILE A 132 4.94 -1.31 2.75
CA ILE A 132 3.75 -2.12 2.54
C ILE A 132 3.39 -2.05 1.06
N ALA A 133 3.65 -3.14 0.34
CA ALA A 133 3.55 -3.21 -1.11
C ALA A 133 2.34 -4.04 -1.55
N LEU A 134 1.52 -3.47 -2.43
CA LEU A 134 0.29 -4.08 -2.91
C LEU A 134 0.37 -4.40 -4.40
N ARG A 135 -0.22 -5.49 -4.79
CA ARG A 135 -0.50 -5.98 -6.14
C ARG A 135 0.72 -5.86 -7.08
N THR A 136 0.68 -4.93 -8.00
CA THR A 136 1.66 -4.71 -9.06
C THR A 136 2.99 -4.12 -8.56
N SER A 137 3.09 -3.78 -7.27
CA SER A 137 4.34 -3.29 -6.71
C SER A 137 5.50 -4.29 -6.83
N THR A 138 5.21 -5.57 -7.06
CA THR A 138 6.23 -6.58 -7.43
C THR A 138 6.98 -6.25 -8.73
N HIS A 139 6.43 -5.35 -9.57
CA HIS A 139 7.06 -4.79 -10.78
C HIS A 139 6.87 -3.26 -10.84
N ALA A 140 7.12 -2.60 -9.70
CA ALA A 140 6.87 -1.17 -9.50
C ALA A 140 7.60 -0.27 -10.50
N PHE A 141 8.84 -0.60 -10.86
CA PHE A 141 9.72 0.29 -11.60
C PHE A 141 10.18 -0.27 -12.95
N GLN A 142 10.27 0.62 -13.95
CA GLN A 142 10.85 0.36 -15.25
C GLN A 142 11.70 1.58 -15.65
N LEU A 143 12.71 1.89 -14.86
CA LEU A 143 13.59 3.04 -15.06
C LEU A 143 14.48 2.81 -16.27
N PRO A 144 14.80 3.88 -17.04
CA PRO A 144 15.65 3.78 -18.22
C PRO A 144 17.08 3.36 -17.84
N PRO A 145 17.85 2.79 -18.79
CA PRO A 145 19.24 2.38 -18.53
C PRO A 145 20.16 3.52 -18.08
N THR A 146 19.81 4.76 -18.41
CA THR A 146 20.53 5.99 -18.06
C THR A 146 20.26 6.48 -16.62
N SER A 147 19.22 5.98 -15.96
CA SER A 147 18.91 6.36 -14.58
C SER A 147 19.99 5.86 -13.61
N GLY A 148 20.43 6.72 -12.70
CA GLY A 148 21.28 6.36 -11.56
C GLY A 148 20.62 5.35 -10.61
N PHE A 149 19.29 5.24 -10.67
CA PHE A 149 18.47 4.38 -9.82
C PHE A 149 17.95 3.12 -10.54
N LYS A 150 18.46 2.78 -11.73
CA LYS A 150 18.02 1.62 -12.52
C LYS A 150 18.00 0.29 -11.76
N HIS A 151 18.76 0.17 -10.66
CA HIS A 151 18.77 -1.01 -9.81
C HIS A 151 17.39 -1.27 -9.16
N TYR A 152 16.53 -0.25 -9.01
CA TYR A 152 15.15 -0.40 -8.54
C TYR A 152 14.23 -1.15 -9.51
N ASN A 153 14.64 -1.39 -10.75
CA ASN A 153 13.93 -2.32 -11.65
C ASN A 153 13.91 -3.76 -11.10
N GLN A 154 14.77 -4.06 -10.11
CA GLN A 154 14.80 -5.34 -9.38
C GLN A 154 14.15 -5.23 -7.99
N PHE A 155 13.45 -4.14 -7.68
CA PHE A 155 12.88 -3.89 -6.35
C PHE A 155 11.97 -5.02 -5.89
N GLY A 156 11.07 -5.50 -6.77
CA GLY A 156 10.21 -6.64 -6.49
C GLY A 156 11.00 -7.85 -6.04
N LYS A 157 11.96 -8.31 -6.84
CA LYS A 157 12.72 -9.53 -6.53
C LYS A 157 13.65 -9.38 -5.33
N LYS A 158 14.39 -8.27 -5.26
CA LYS A 158 15.43 -8.07 -4.25
C LYS A 158 14.89 -7.61 -2.90
N VAL A 159 13.90 -6.72 -2.91
CA VAL A 159 13.36 -6.10 -1.69
C VAL A 159 12.04 -6.73 -1.28
N LEU A 160 11.06 -6.79 -2.18
CA LEU A 160 9.75 -7.35 -1.84
C LEU A 160 9.75 -8.89 -1.74
N GLY A 161 10.69 -9.54 -2.39
CA GLY A 161 10.87 -11.00 -2.36
C GLY A 161 10.43 -11.71 -3.64
N GLU A 162 9.59 -11.08 -4.46
CA GLU A 162 9.23 -11.62 -5.76
C GLU A 162 8.93 -10.50 -6.76
N SER A 163 9.28 -10.73 -8.01
CA SER A 163 8.81 -9.95 -9.15
C SER A 163 7.55 -10.57 -9.73
N TRP A 164 6.82 -9.83 -10.56
CA TRP A 164 5.73 -10.42 -11.31
C TRP A 164 6.27 -11.48 -12.29
N VAL A 165 5.76 -12.71 -12.17
CA VAL A 165 6.08 -13.82 -13.05
C VAL A 165 5.01 -13.94 -14.13
N THR A 166 3.77 -14.21 -13.71
CA THR A 166 2.59 -14.30 -14.56
C THR A 166 1.31 -14.37 -13.70
N HIS A 167 0.16 -14.22 -14.33
CA HIS A 167 -1.11 -14.59 -13.72
C HIS A 167 -1.15 -16.10 -13.46
N TRP A 168 -1.49 -16.53 -12.24
CA TRP A 168 -1.69 -17.94 -11.88
C TRP A 168 -3.14 -18.35 -12.00
N GLY A 169 -4.08 -17.56 -11.46
CA GLY A 169 -5.50 -17.63 -11.82
C GLY A 169 -5.76 -17.09 -13.22
N LYS A 170 -6.94 -17.34 -13.78
CA LYS A 170 -7.37 -16.72 -15.04
C LYS A 170 -7.78 -15.28 -14.78
N HIS A 171 -6.99 -14.36 -15.33
CA HIS A 171 -7.22 -12.92 -15.19
C HIS A 171 -8.64 -12.52 -15.58
N LYS A 172 -9.32 -11.74 -14.70
CA LYS A 172 -10.70 -11.29 -14.87
C LYS A 172 -11.78 -12.40 -14.96
N ALA A 173 -11.43 -13.61 -14.54
CA ALA A 173 -12.35 -14.75 -14.58
C ALA A 173 -12.29 -15.62 -13.31
N GLU A 174 -11.16 -15.59 -12.60
CA GLU A 174 -10.93 -16.38 -11.39
C GLU A 174 -10.46 -15.47 -10.25
N ALA A 175 -11.27 -15.36 -9.22
CA ALA A 175 -10.99 -14.56 -8.03
C ALA A 175 -10.05 -15.28 -7.06
N THR A 176 -9.59 -14.55 -6.06
CA THR A 176 -8.71 -15.03 -5.00
C THR A 176 -9.43 -15.07 -3.65
N ARG A 177 -9.43 -16.20 -2.98
CA ARG A 177 -9.71 -16.31 -1.54
C ARG A 177 -8.40 -16.41 -0.79
N GLY A 178 -8.14 -15.47 0.14
CA GLY A 178 -6.96 -15.51 1.01
C GLY A 178 -7.15 -16.53 2.13
N VAL A 179 -6.28 -17.54 2.18
CA VAL A 179 -6.26 -18.58 3.21
C VAL A 179 -5.06 -18.34 4.12
N ILE A 180 -5.29 -18.26 5.43
CA ILE A 180 -4.23 -18.06 6.41
C ILE A 180 -3.27 -19.26 6.36
N GLU A 181 -1.95 -18.98 6.25
CA GLU A 181 -0.91 -20.01 6.35
C GLU A 181 -0.91 -20.60 7.76
N SER A 182 -1.18 -21.91 7.84
CA SER A 182 -1.40 -22.58 9.13
C SER A 182 -0.21 -22.50 10.05
N ALA A 183 1.01 -22.57 9.52
CA ALA A 183 2.25 -22.48 10.28
C ALA A 183 2.45 -21.09 10.94
N ASN A 184 1.81 -20.07 10.42
CA ASN A 184 1.97 -18.68 10.88
C ASN A 184 0.67 -18.06 11.42
N ARG A 185 -0.32 -18.89 11.79
CA ARG A 185 -1.65 -18.45 12.26
C ARG A 185 -1.59 -17.45 13.41
N GLU A 186 -0.63 -17.63 14.32
CA GLU A 186 -0.45 -16.77 15.49
C GLU A 186 0.37 -15.49 15.21
N ASN A 187 0.74 -15.25 13.95
CA ASN A 187 1.49 -14.05 13.60
C ASN A 187 0.66 -12.79 13.92
N PRO A 188 1.20 -11.81 14.65
CA PRO A 188 0.47 -10.61 15.04
C PRO A 188 -0.16 -9.83 13.89
N LEU A 189 0.41 -9.88 12.69
CA LEU A 189 -0.17 -9.22 11.51
C LEU A 189 -1.54 -9.82 11.13
N LEU A 190 -1.84 -11.03 11.56
CA LEU A 190 -3.12 -11.71 11.28
C LEU A 190 -4.21 -11.43 12.34
N ARG A 191 -3.94 -10.59 13.33
CA ARG A 191 -4.95 -10.21 14.34
C ARG A 191 -6.18 -9.61 13.67
N GLY A 192 -7.34 -10.24 13.88
CA GLY A 192 -8.61 -9.83 13.32
C GLY A 192 -8.74 -9.97 11.80
N VAL A 193 -7.76 -10.56 11.12
CA VAL A 193 -7.81 -10.84 9.67
C VAL A 193 -8.66 -12.08 9.45
N THR A 194 -9.81 -11.90 8.78
CA THR A 194 -10.75 -12.95 8.39
C THR A 194 -11.31 -12.65 7.00
N ASP A 195 -11.84 -13.66 6.35
CA ASP A 195 -12.64 -13.51 5.12
C ASP A 195 -11.95 -12.67 4.03
N VAL A 196 -10.66 -12.92 3.83
CA VAL A 196 -9.90 -12.24 2.79
C VAL A 196 -10.36 -12.73 1.42
N PHE A 197 -10.85 -11.78 0.63
CA PHE A 197 -11.31 -12.02 -0.73
C PHE A 197 -10.85 -10.87 -1.64
N GLY A 198 -10.58 -11.18 -2.90
CA GLY A 198 -10.33 -10.20 -3.94
C GLY A 198 -10.80 -10.74 -5.28
N ASP A 199 -11.40 -9.89 -6.10
CA ASP A 199 -11.79 -10.25 -7.46
C ASP A 199 -10.61 -10.24 -8.44
N SER A 200 -9.44 -9.80 -8.00
CA SER A 200 -8.21 -9.97 -8.76
C SER A 200 -7.67 -11.40 -8.63
N ASP A 201 -7.04 -11.89 -9.70
CA ASP A 201 -6.49 -13.25 -9.77
C ASP A 201 -5.19 -13.42 -8.97
N VAL A 202 -4.91 -14.67 -8.60
CA VAL A 202 -3.64 -15.06 -7.98
C VAL A 202 -2.48 -14.88 -8.96
N TYR A 203 -1.34 -14.35 -8.49
CA TYR A 203 -0.08 -14.36 -9.25
C TYR A 203 0.73 -15.63 -8.96
N GLU A 204 1.47 -16.11 -9.97
CA GLU A 204 2.54 -17.08 -9.74
C GLU A 204 3.65 -16.38 -8.93
N ALA A 205 3.96 -16.91 -7.73
CA ALA A 205 4.91 -16.30 -6.82
C ALA A 205 5.69 -17.31 -5.99
N TYR A 206 7.00 -17.08 -5.87
CA TYR A 206 7.94 -17.90 -5.10
C TYR A 206 8.83 -17.01 -4.23
N PRO A 207 8.30 -16.44 -3.13
CA PRO A 207 9.08 -15.66 -2.19
C PRO A 207 10.27 -16.47 -1.66
N PRO A 208 11.40 -15.85 -1.33
CA PRO A 208 12.60 -16.53 -0.85
C PRO A 208 12.38 -17.14 0.55
N ALA A 209 13.30 -18.02 0.96
CA ALA A 209 13.19 -18.77 2.21
C ALA A 209 13.17 -17.89 3.49
N ASP A 210 13.64 -16.65 3.42
CA ASP A 210 13.59 -15.68 4.50
C ASP A 210 12.23 -14.97 4.61
N ALA A 211 11.29 -15.22 3.67
CA ALA A 211 9.95 -14.69 3.73
C ALA A 211 9.05 -15.51 4.67
N VAL A 212 8.31 -14.81 5.52
CA VAL A 212 7.26 -15.40 6.36
C VAL A 212 5.93 -15.29 5.65
N ILE A 213 5.41 -16.41 5.14
CA ILE A 213 4.14 -16.44 4.42
C ILE A 213 2.99 -16.23 5.40
N LEU A 214 2.11 -15.28 5.12
CA LEU A 214 0.93 -14.97 5.94
C LEU A 214 -0.36 -15.55 5.33
N LEU A 215 -0.53 -15.35 4.00
CA LEU A 215 -1.70 -15.82 3.27
C LEU A 215 -1.27 -16.58 2.02
N ARG A 216 -2.04 -17.64 1.72
CA ARG A 216 -2.04 -18.31 0.41
C ARG A 216 -3.29 -17.95 -0.36
N GLY A 217 -3.20 -17.88 -1.68
CA GLY A 217 -4.31 -17.58 -2.57
C GLY A 217 -4.96 -18.84 -3.09
N GLN A 218 -6.17 -19.12 -2.65
CA GLN A 218 -7.02 -20.11 -3.28
C GLN A 218 -7.66 -19.51 -4.52
N VAL A 219 -7.37 -20.07 -5.69
CA VAL A 219 -8.02 -19.70 -6.95
C VAL A 219 -9.44 -20.25 -6.95
N LEU A 220 -10.43 -19.39 -7.24
CA LEU A 220 -11.84 -19.78 -7.34
C LEU A 220 -12.26 -20.01 -8.80
N LYS A 221 -13.30 -20.81 -9.03
CA LYS A 221 -13.86 -21.08 -10.38
C LYS A 221 -14.57 -19.88 -11.03
N GLY A 222 -14.75 -18.79 -10.28
CA GLY A 222 -15.44 -17.59 -10.72
C GLY A 222 -15.01 -16.37 -9.92
N MET A 223 -15.85 -15.34 -9.92
CA MET A 223 -15.53 -14.00 -9.41
C MET A 223 -16.28 -13.66 -8.10
N ASN A 224 -16.99 -14.60 -7.51
CA ASN A 224 -17.74 -14.37 -6.28
C ASN A 224 -17.09 -15.10 -5.09
N PRO A 225 -17.18 -14.53 -3.87
CA PRO A 225 -16.60 -15.15 -2.69
C PRO A 225 -17.23 -16.52 -2.34
N ALA A 226 -18.42 -16.85 -2.85
CA ALA A 226 -19.07 -18.13 -2.64
C ALA A 226 -18.69 -19.19 -3.69
N ASP A 227 -17.94 -18.82 -4.73
CA ASP A 227 -17.55 -19.77 -5.77
C ASP A 227 -16.62 -20.86 -5.21
N PRO A 228 -16.71 -22.10 -5.71
CA PRO A 228 -15.88 -23.18 -5.27
C PRO A 228 -14.41 -22.98 -5.71
N ALA A 229 -13.50 -23.67 -5.03
CA ALA A 229 -12.10 -23.72 -5.43
C ALA A 229 -11.94 -24.29 -6.84
N ALA A 230 -11.05 -23.69 -7.64
CA ALA A 230 -10.68 -24.22 -8.95
C ALA A 230 -9.87 -25.52 -8.79
N ASP A 231 -10.04 -26.44 -9.73
CA ASP A 231 -9.47 -27.80 -9.71
C ASP A 231 -8.69 -28.16 -10.98
N HIS A 232 -8.39 -27.18 -11.82
CA HIS A 232 -7.59 -27.41 -13.02
C HIS A 232 -6.07 -27.37 -12.72
N GLU A 233 -5.30 -27.89 -13.66
CA GLU A 233 -3.84 -27.78 -13.65
C GLU A 233 -3.37 -26.57 -14.45
N LYS A 234 -2.21 -26.03 -14.08
CA LYS A 234 -1.49 -25.01 -14.82
C LYS A 234 -0.01 -25.33 -14.91
N THR A 235 0.62 -24.95 -16.02
CA THR A 235 2.06 -25.07 -16.20
C THR A 235 2.74 -23.83 -15.60
N ARG A 236 3.65 -24.05 -14.65
CA ARG A 236 4.46 -23.00 -14.04
C ARG A 236 5.35 -22.31 -15.08
N ALA A 237 5.38 -20.99 -15.05
CA ALA A 237 6.22 -20.25 -15.99
C ALA A 237 7.72 -20.40 -15.68
N THR A 238 8.06 -20.68 -14.42
CA THR A 238 9.44 -20.73 -13.92
C THR A 238 10.20 -21.99 -14.35
N ASP A 239 9.61 -23.19 -14.21
CA ASP A 239 10.27 -24.49 -14.44
C ASP A 239 9.52 -25.42 -15.40
N LYS A 240 8.41 -24.96 -15.97
CA LYS A 240 7.57 -25.67 -16.94
C LYS A 240 6.89 -26.96 -16.42
N GLN A 241 6.88 -27.17 -15.10
CA GLN A 241 6.16 -28.29 -14.52
C GLN A 241 4.67 -28.00 -14.39
N LYS A 242 3.86 -29.03 -14.50
CA LYS A 242 2.42 -28.95 -14.22
C LYS A 242 2.17 -29.03 -12.72
N GLN A 243 1.19 -28.24 -12.27
CA GLN A 243 0.77 -28.17 -10.87
C GLN A 243 -0.74 -27.91 -10.82
N GLY A 244 -1.43 -28.56 -9.89
CA GLY A 244 -2.79 -28.18 -9.55
C GLY A 244 -2.83 -26.73 -9.09
N VAL A 245 -3.79 -25.95 -9.62
CA VAL A 245 -3.81 -24.50 -9.38
C VAL A 245 -3.90 -24.11 -7.89
N ASN A 246 -4.44 -25.02 -7.06
CA ASN A 246 -4.54 -24.92 -5.61
C ASN A 246 -3.71 -25.97 -4.85
N ASP A 247 -2.80 -26.69 -5.50
CA ASP A 247 -2.00 -27.75 -4.89
C ASP A 247 -0.53 -27.70 -5.33
N PRO A 248 0.34 -27.01 -4.53
CA PRO A 248 0.03 -26.14 -3.41
C PRO A 248 -0.51 -24.76 -3.89
N MET A 249 -1.31 -24.09 -3.04
CA MET A 249 -1.72 -22.71 -3.27
C MET A 249 -0.52 -21.76 -3.29
N MET A 250 -0.50 -20.79 -4.21
CA MET A 250 0.53 -19.76 -4.27
C MET A 250 0.49 -18.83 -3.05
N PRO A 251 1.63 -18.35 -2.54
CA PRO A 251 1.66 -17.26 -1.56
C PRO A 251 1.07 -15.99 -2.15
N VAL A 252 0.21 -15.30 -1.40
CA VAL A 252 -0.36 -14.00 -1.80
C VAL A 252 -0.09 -12.87 -0.80
N ALA A 253 0.40 -13.19 0.40
CA ALA A 253 0.92 -12.20 1.34
C ALA A 253 2.04 -12.79 2.18
N TRP A 254 3.11 -11.99 2.36
CA TRP A 254 4.29 -12.38 3.15
C TRP A 254 5.00 -11.17 3.71
N THR A 255 5.83 -11.39 4.74
CA THR A 255 6.74 -10.38 5.27
C THR A 255 8.20 -10.79 5.07
N ARG A 256 9.06 -9.78 5.04
CA ARG A 256 10.52 -9.92 5.05
C ARG A 256 11.16 -8.79 5.86
N GLU A 257 12.38 -9.02 6.31
CA GLU A 257 13.29 -7.99 6.81
C GLU A 257 14.53 -7.97 5.92
N VAL A 258 14.80 -6.83 5.29
CA VAL A 258 15.84 -6.71 4.26
C VAL A 258 16.82 -5.61 4.64
N LYS A 259 18.10 -5.95 4.73
CA LYS A 259 19.16 -4.96 4.89
C LYS A 259 19.40 -4.21 3.57
N ASN A 260 19.40 -2.89 3.65
CA ASN A 260 19.72 -2.00 2.53
C ASN A 260 21.22 -1.66 2.48
N SER A 261 21.64 -0.87 1.51
CA SER A 261 23.04 -0.50 1.32
C SER A 261 23.62 0.42 2.42
N SER A 262 22.75 1.01 3.24
CA SER A 262 23.13 1.80 4.43
C SER A 262 23.14 0.97 5.72
N ASP A 263 23.11 -0.36 5.61
CA ASP A 263 23.07 -1.32 6.73
C ASP A 263 21.84 -1.13 7.66
N LYS A 264 20.79 -0.48 7.15
CA LYS A 264 19.50 -0.36 7.83
C LYS A 264 18.57 -1.48 7.40
N THR A 265 17.66 -1.89 8.25
CA THR A 265 16.68 -2.93 7.94
C THR A 265 15.35 -2.31 7.54
N ASN A 266 14.87 -2.64 6.34
CA ASN A 266 13.51 -2.35 5.91
C ASN A 266 12.62 -3.54 6.24
N LYS A 267 11.54 -3.30 6.98
CA LYS A 267 10.46 -4.27 7.19
C LYS A 267 9.50 -4.20 6.02
N ILE A 268 9.25 -5.32 5.38
CA ILE A 268 8.45 -5.42 4.17
C ILE A 268 7.22 -6.27 4.44
N LEU A 269 6.03 -5.74 4.16
CA LEU A 269 4.82 -6.53 3.91
C LEU A 269 4.54 -6.44 2.41
N CYS A 270 4.52 -7.57 1.72
CA CYS A 270 4.14 -7.65 0.32
C CYS A 270 2.88 -8.50 0.17
N THR A 271 1.90 -7.99 -0.58
CA THR A 271 0.73 -8.77 -1.00
C THR A 271 0.51 -8.63 -2.50
N THR A 272 0.26 -9.76 -3.18
CA THR A 272 -0.13 -9.79 -4.60
C THR A 272 -1.63 -9.56 -4.80
N MET A 273 -2.39 -9.32 -3.74
CA MET A 273 -3.72 -8.72 -3.73
C MET A 273 -3.61 -7.21 -3.54
N GLY A 274 -4.63 -6.45 -3.84
CA GLY A 274 -4.62 -5.00 -3.57
C GLY A 274 -5.12 -4.13 -4.72
N ALA A 275 -5.89 -4.68 -5.67
CA ALA A 275 -6.78 -3.88 -6.49
C ALA A 275 -7.74 -3.08 -5.59
N ALA A 276 -8.25 -1.94 -6.05
CA ALA A 276 -9.22 -1.19 -5.25
C ALA A 276 -10.42 -2.06 -4.88
N THR A 277 -10.88 -2.92 -5.78
CA THR A 277 -11.95 -3.90 -5.55
C THR A 277 -11.58 -4.96 -4.52
N ASP A 278 -10.32 -5.42 -4.47
CA ASP A 278 -9.85 -6.35 -3.43
C ASP A 278 -9.93 -5.70 -2.03
N LEU A 279 -9.67 -4.39 -1.96
CA LEU A 279 -9.74 -3.64 -0.70
C LEU A 279 -11.18 -3.37 -0.22
N ALA A 280 -12.21 -3.83 -0.93
CA ALA A 280 -13.54 -3.99 -0.37
C ALA A 280 -13.57 -5.07 0.73
N SER A 281 -12.62 -6.03 0.73
CA SER A 281 -12.44 -7.01 1.80
C SER A 281 -11.92 -6.36 3.08
N GLU A 282 -12.69 -6.46 4.18
CA GLU A 282 -12.28 -5.96 5.50
C GLU A 282 -11.00 -6.64 5.98
N GLY A 283 -10.88 -7.96 5.77
CA GLY A 283 -9.72 -8.73 6.16
C GLY A 283 -8.44 -8.26 5.44
N LEU A 284 -8.51 -7.93 4.15
CA LEU A 284 -7.35 -7.41 3.41
C LEU A 284 -6.96 -6.01 3.87
N ARG A 285 -7.94 -5.11 4.08
CA ARG A 285 -7.65 -3.77 4.64
C ARG A 285 -6.97 -3.90 6.01
N ARG A 286 -7.44 -4.82 6.85
CA ARG A 286 -6.86 -5.04 8.19
C ARG A 286 -5.44 -5.56 8.12
N LEU A 287 -5.14 -6.47 7.20
CA LEU A 287 -3.77 -6.92 6.98
C LEU A 287 -2.84 -5.75 6.59
N VAL A 288 -3.29 -4.86 5.70
CA VAL A 288 -2.52 -3.67 5.28
C VAL A 288 -2.29 -2.71 6.46
N VAL A 289 -3.33 -2.41 7.24
CA VAL A 289 -3.23 -1.55 8.42
C VAL A 289 -2.32 -2.17 9.48
N ASN A 290 -2.49 -3.45 9.79
CA ASN A 290 -1.61 -4.19 10.69
C ASN A 290 -0.15 -4.16 10.20
N GLY A 291 0.06 -4.20 8.88
CA GLY A 291 1.38 -4.06 8.26
C GLY A 291 2.04 -2.72 8.57
N VAL A 292 1.29 -1.63 8.57
CA VAL A 292 1.79 -0.29 8.94
C VAL A 292 2.21 -0.28 10.42
N PHE A 293 1.36 -0.80 11.31
CA PHE A 293 1.69 -0.90 12.75
C PHE A 293 2.94 -1.74 12.99
N TRP A 294 3.00 -2.93 12.42
CA TRP A 294 4.15 -3.83 12.54
C TRP A 294 5.43 -3.20 12.00
N GLY A 295 5.34 -2.58 10.82
CA GLY A 295 6.47 -1.93 10.19
C GLY A 295 7.06 -0.85 11.08
N LEU A 296 6.23 -0.01 11.66
CA LEU A 296 6.62 1.07 12.56
C LEU A 296 7.01 0.61 13.98
N GLY A 297 6.90 -0.68 14.29
CA GLY A 297 7.15 -1.21 15.63
C GLY A 297 6.10 -0.78 16.67
N LEU A 298 4.92 -0.41 16.21
CA LEU A 298 3.80 -0.08 17.09
C LEU A 298 3.03 -1.36 17.48
N GLU A 299 2.34 -1.31 18.61
CA GLU A 299 1.48 -2.41 19.01
C GLU A 299 0.33 -2.57 18.03
N ILE A 300 0.18 -3.78 17.45
CA ILE A 300 -0.92 -4.08 16.54
C ILE A 300 -2.19 -4.28 17.39
N PRO A 301 -3.27 -3.52 17.14
CA PRO A 301 -4.54 -3.70 17.85
C PRO A 301 -5.07 -5.13 17.72
N VAL A 302 -5.80 -5.61 18.72
CA VAL A 302 -6.46 -6.93 18.65
C VAL A 302 -7.37 -7.03 17.43
N LYS A 303 -8.06 -5.94 17.09
CA LYS A 303 -8.85 -5.78 15.88
C LYS A 303 -8.75 -4.30 15.45
N ALA A 304 -7.83 -3.99 14.53
CA ALA A 304 -7.70 -2.64 14.00
C ALA A 304 -9.00 -2.20 13.32
N GLU A 305 -9.43 -0.95 13.57
CA GLU A 305 -10.57 -0.36 12.87
C GLU A 305 -10.19 -0.06 11.42
N VAL A 306 -10.97 -0.57 10.47
CA VAL A 306 -10.68 -0.47 9.03
C VAL A 306 -11.91 -0.17 8.18
N THR A 307 -12.99 0.29 8.82
CA THR A 307 -14.17 0.77 8.10
C THR A 307 -13.76 1.96 7.23
N PRO A 308 -14.09 1.97 5.94
CA PRO A 308 -13.84 3.12 5.09
C PRO A 308 -14.45 4.39 5.67
N VAL A 309 -13.70 5.49 5.61
CA VAL A 309 -14.18 6.80 6.03
C VAL A 309 -14.86 7.48 4.84
N GLY A 310 -16.17 7.62 4.94
CA GLY A 310 -17.03 7.98 3.83
C GLY A 310 -17.32 6.81 2.90
N GLU A 311 -17.97 7.09 1.79
CA GLU A 311 -18.32 6.08 0.81
C GLU A 311 -17.07 5.57 0.07
N PHE A 312 -16.97 4.25 -0.08
CA PHE A 312 -15.95 3.60 -0.90
C PHE A 312 -16.60 2.56 -1.81
N VAL A 313 -16.83 2.96 -3.06
CA VAL A 313 -17.33 2.10 -4.13
C VAL A 313 -16.25 2.03 -5.21
N PRO A 314 -15.35 1.05 -5.13
CA PRO A 314 -14.24 0.95 -6.07
C PRO A 314 -14.72 0.60 -7.47
N SER A 315 -14.16 1.29 -8.46
CA SER A 315 -14.38 0.97 -9.87
C SER A 315 -13.74 -0.37 -10.23
N LYS A 316 -14.31 -1.06 -11.22
CA LYS A 316 -13.69 -2.26 -11.79
C LYS A 316 -12.31 -1.92 -12.36
N TYR A 317 -11.32 -2.72 -12.02
CA TYR A 317 -9.99 -2.53 -12.56
C TYR A 317 -9.93 -2.89 -14.06
N SER A 318 -9.30 -2.03 -14.82
CA SER A 318 -9.00 -2.19 -16.24
C SER A 318 -8.04 -1.09 -16.68
N PHE A 319 -7.29 -1.30 -17.75
CA PHE A 319 -6.54 -0.22 -18.39
C PHE A 319 -7.51 0.86 -18.89
N ASP A 320 -7.09 2.12 -18.80
CA ASP A 320 -7.85 3.31 -19.22
C ASP A 320 -9.25 3.50 -18.59
N ALA A 321 -9.60 2.71 -17.58
CA ALA A 321 -10.90 2.78 -16.91
C ALA A 321 -10.92 3.72 -15.67
N PHE A 322 -9.85 4.45 -15.40
CA PHE A 322 -9.82 5.43 -14.31
C PHE A 322 -10.78 6.61 -14.59
N LYS A 323 -11.30 7.21 -13.52
CA LYS A 323 -12.21 8.34 -13.62
C LYS A 323 -11.43 9.57 -14.08
N LYS A 324 -11.63 9.96 -15.36
CA LYS A 324 -10.97 11.12 -15.95
C LYS A 324 -11.43 12.43 -15.33
N GLY A 325 -10.53 13.40 -15.24
CA GLY A 325 -10.82 14.72 -14.68
C GLY A 325 -10.81 14.77 -13.15
N THR A 326 -10.48 13.67 -12.46
CA THR A 326 -10.34 13.65 -11.00
C THR A 326 -9.11 14.45 -10.58
N GLN A 327 -9.27 15.30 -9.56
CA GLN A 327 -8.20 16.07 -8.95
C GLN A 327 -7.89 15.50 -7.54
N ALA A 328 -6.70 15.77 -7.02
CA ALA A 328 -6.36 15.36 -5.67
C ALA A 328 -7.31 15.97 -4.60
N ALA A 329 -7.82 17.17 -4.85
CA ALA A 329 -8.81 17.84 -4.00
C ALA A 329 -10.15 17.08 -3.87
N ASP A 330 -10.52 16.25 -4.85
CA ASP A 330 -11.75 15.44 -4.81
C ASP A 330 -11.68 14.36 -3.70
N TYR A 331 -10.48 14.07 -3.21
CA TYR A 331 -10.23 13.12 -2.11
C TYR A 331 -10.15 13.77 -0.73
N GLU A 332 -10.19 15.09 -0.64
CA GLU A 332 -10.31 15.75 0.67
C GLU A 332 -11.59 15.31 1.39
N PRO A 333 -11.61 15.23 2.73
CA PRO A 333 -12.84 15.03 3.47
C PRO A 333 -13.83 16.17 3.18
N ALA A 334 -15.12 15.84 3.10
CA ALA A 334 -16.17 16.86 3.06
C ALA A 334 -16.02 17.80 4.27
N LYS A 335 -16.07 19.10 4.01
CA LYS A 335 -15.98 20.15 5.03
C LYS A 335 -17.20 20.14 5.93
#